data_362c200a03ee993a13edd65a1a81cbf6
#
_entry.id   362c200a03ee993a13edd65a1a81cbf6
#
_cell.length_a   1.000
_cell.length_b   1.000
_cell.length_c   1.000
_cell.angle_alpha   90.00
_cell.angle_beta   90.00
_cell.angle_gamma   90.00
#
_symmetry.space_group_name_H-M   'P 1'
#
loop_
_entity.id
_entity.type
_entity.pdbx_description
1 polymer ?
#
loop_
_entity_poly.entity_id
_entity_poly.type
_entity_poly.pdbx_seq_one_letter_code
_entity_poly.pdbx_strand_id
1 'polypeptide(L)'
;WKSLPGQLAKENKKFVYGALRPGARARDFEESLQWLMDYGIVHKVPRVSALRAPLTSYEYLSGFKLFCIDTGILGALSGLTPAIVLNGPAVFTEFKGSLTEQYVAQELLLQGNTPAYWSSSSGNAETDFAVDHAGTVLPLEVKAAENLKAKSLRIACEKFKLERCVRTSLAAYRDEGTLVNIPLWEIGQIDKLA
;
A
#
# COMPACT_ATOMS: atom_id res chain seq x y z
N TRP A 1 10.73 11.59 8.49
CA TRP A 1 11.09 10.26 8.95
C TRP A 1 10.23 9.81 10.14
N LYS A 2 10.39 10.41 11.33
CA LYS A 2 9.70 10.00 12.56
C LYS A 2 8.15 10.05 12.50
N SER A 3 7.56 10.75 11.53
CA SER A 3 6.11 10.84 11.38
C SER A 3 5.49 9.67 10.59
N LEU A 4 6.30 8.85 9.92
CA LEU A 4 5.80 7.78 9.05
C LEU A 4 4.88 6.80 9.77
N PRO A 5 5.21 6.26 10.96
CA PRO A 5 4.31 5.32 11.64
C PRO A 5 2.93 5.92 11.90
N GLY A 6 2.89 7.15 12.41
CA GLY A 6 1.62 7.83 12.69
C GLY A 6 0.83 8.22 11.44
N GLN A 7 1.48 8.36 10.28
CA GLN A 7 0.78 8.63 9.02
C GLN A 7 0.27 7.34 8.37
N LEU A 8 1.02 6.24 8.45
CA LEU A 8 0.59 4.92 7.97
C LEU A 8 -0.51 4.30 8.84
N ALA A 9 -0.57 4.65 10.13
CA ALA A 9 -1.62 4.17 11.03
C ALA A 9 -2.99 4.81 10.79
N LYS A 10 -3.09 5.88 9.99
CA LYS A 10 -4.37 6.51 9.67
C LYS A 10 -5.16 5.67 8.67
N GLU A 11 -6.48 5.74 8.74
CA GLU A 11 -7.39 5.08 7.80
C GLU A 11 -7.09 5.46 6.35
N ASN A 12 -6.85 6.74 6.10
CA ASN A 12 -6.35 7.24 4.82
C ASN A 12 -4.84 7.46 4.91
N LYS A 13 -4.05 6.49 4.55
CA LYS A 13 -2.57 6.46 4.63
C LYS A 13 -1.86 7.46 3.70
N LYS A 14 -2.59 8.40 3.13
CA LYS A 14 -2.05 9.49 2.32
C LYS A 14 -1.11 10.35 3.15
N PHE A 15 0.08 10.65 2.61
CA PHE A 15 1.04 11.51 3.27
C PHE A 15 0.54 12.94 3.37
N VAL A 16 0.59 13.51 4.56
CA VAL A 16 0.10 14.86 4.88
C VAL A 16 1.22 15.70 5.49
N TYR A 17 1.70 16.69 4.76
CA TYR A 17 2.78 17.59 5.24
C TYR A 17 2.40 18.33 6.53
N GLY A 18 1.15 18.75 6.67
CA GLY A 18 0.65 19.41 7.89
C GLY A 18 0.76 18.56 9.18
N ALA A 19 0.93 17.24 9.05
CA ALA A 19 1.21 16.36 10.19
C ALA A 19 2.67 16.46 10.69
N LEU A 20 3.58 17.07 9.93
CA LEU A 20 4.97 17.28 10.34
C LEU A 20 5.10 18.47 11.29
N ARG A 21 4.42 19.57 10.96
CA ARG A 21 4.27 20.77 11.78
C ARG A 21 3.09 21.61 11.28
N PRO A 22 2.44 22.42 12.12
CA PRO A 22 1.41 23.36 11.70
C PRO A 22 1.91 24.27 10.54
N GLY A 23 1.13 24.38 9.48
CA GLY A 23 1.44 25.21 8.31
C GLY A 23 2.49 24.64 7.34
N ALA A 24 2.98 23.41 7.56
CA ALA A 24 3.94 22.76 6.66
C ALA A 24 3.36 22.59 5.25
N ARG A 25 4.15 22.92 4.24
CA ARG A 25 3.82 22.79 2.81
C ARG A 25 4.80 21.85 2.11
N ALA A 26 4.42 21.31 0.96
CA ALA A 26 5.26 20.41 0.17
C ALA A 26 6.65 21.02 -0.09
N ARG A 27 6.71 22.26 -0.54
CA ARG A 27 7.95 22.98 -0.83
C ARG A 27 8.95 23.06 0.33
N ASP A 28 8.47 22.98 1.57
CA ASP A 28 9.32 23.08 2.77
C ASP A 28 10.09 21.77 3.04
N PHE A 29 9.65 20.66 2.44
CA PHE A 29 10.14 19.31 2.71
C PHE A 29 10.46 18.48 1.46
N GLU A 30 10.27 19.05 0.27
CA GLU A 30 10.45 18.36 -1.00
C GLU A 30 11.87 17.81 -1.15
N GLU A 31 12.88 18.65 -0.89
CA GLU A 31 14.29 18.26 -0.94
C GLU A 31 14.61 17.16 0.10
N SER A 32 14.11 17.32 1.33
CA SER A 32 14.33 16.32 2.39
C SER A 32 13.64 14.99 2.06
N LEU A 33 12.47 15.03 1.43
CA LEU A 33 11.77 13.83 1.01
C LEU A 33 12.51 13.16 -0.16
N GLN A 34 12.95 13.96 -1.15
CA GLN A 34 13.73 13.45 -2.27
C GLN A 34 15.01 12.76 -1.78
N TRP A 35 15.70 13.39 -0.83
CA TRP A 35 16.90 12.81 -0.22
C TRP A 35 16.61 11.43 0.42
N LEU A 36 15.52 11.29 1.19
CA LEU A 36 15.13 10.00 1.78
C LEU A 36 14.78 8.94 0.72
N MET A 37 14.21 9.34 -0.41
CA MET A 37 13.92 8.44 -1.54
C MET A 37 15.20 8.04 -2.27
N ASP A 38 16.10 8.97 -2.54
CA ASP A 38 17.36 8.71 -3.26
C ASP A 38 18.28 7.75 -2.48
N TYR A 39 18.22 7.81 -1.14
CA TYR A 39 18.90 6.84 -0.27
C TYR A 39 18.12 5.53 -0.06
N GLY A 40 16.97 5.37 -0.69
CA GLY A 40 16.15 4.17 -0.57
C GLY A 40 15.57 3.92 0.83
N ILE A 41 15.57 4.94 1.71
CA ILE A 41 15.08 4.83 3.09
C ILE A 41 13.55 4.82 3.15
N VAL A 42 12.93 5.52 2.19
CA VAL A 42 11.49 5.52 1.98
C VAL A 42 11.13 5.31 0.51
N HIS A 43 9.98 4.73 0.28
CA HIS A 43 9.41 4.53 -1.04
C HIS A 43 8.10 5.30 -1.17
N LYS A 44 7.99 6.05 -2.26
CA LYS A 44 6.79 6.80 -2.60
C LYS A 44 5.90 5.94 -3.49
N VAL A 45 4.64 5.76 -3.06
CA VAL A 45 3.60 5.08 -3.83
C VAL A 45 2.60 6.15 -4.29
N PRO A 46 2.61 6.55 -5.57
CA PRO A 46 1.76 7.61 -6.08
C PRO A 46 0.30 7.18 -6.17
N ARG A 47 -0.61 8.15 -6.05
CA ARG A 47 -2.00 7.96 -6.40
C ARG A 47 -2.18 8.04 -7.90
N VAL A 48 -3.02 7.16 -8.48
CA VAL A 48 -3.40 7.23 -9.89
C VAL A 48 -4.86 7.60 -10.08
N SER A 49 -5.18 8.25 -11.20
CA SER A 49 -6.54 8.64 -11.59
C SER A 49 -7.32 7.48 -12.22
N ALA A 50 -6.60 6.53 -12.83
CA ALA A 50 -7.19 5.37 -13.48
C ALA A 50 -6.28 4.14 -13.31
N LEU A 51 -6.89 2.96 -13.27
CA LEU A 51 -6.19 1.67 -13.28
C LEU A 51 -6.05 1.19 -14.72
N ARG A 52 -5.12 1.83 -15.45
CA ARG A 52 -4.79 1.55 -16.86
C ARG A 52 -3.28 1.60 -17.06
N ALA A 53 -2.78 0.73 -17.93
CA ALA A 53 -1.37 0.73 -18.30
C ALA A 53 -1.04 1.86 -19.30
N PRO A 54 0.13 2.51 -19.20
CA PRO A 54 1.04 2.43 -18.07
C PRO A 54 0.52 3.29 -16.89
N LEU A 55 0.60 2.78 -15.66
CA LEU A 55 0.11 3.46 -14.45
C LEU A 55 0.73 4.84 -14.26
N THR A 56 1.99 5.02 -14.64
CA THR A 56 2.73 6.29 -14.55
C THR A 56 2.07 7.44 -15.32
N SER A 57 1.34 7.14 -16.41
CA SER A 57 0.62 8.16 -17.19
C SER A 57 -0.61 8.72 -16.46
N TYR A 58 -1.02 8.10 -15.36
CA TYR A 58 -2.22 8.47 -14.61
C TYR A 58 -1.90 8.98 -13.20
N GLU A 59 -0.65 9.24 -12.88
CA GLU A 59 -0.24 9.68 -11.55
C GLU A 59 -0.75 11.09 -11.21
N TYR A 60 -1.20 11.26 -9.96
CA TYR A 60 -1.44 12.56 -9.37
C TYR A 60 -0.20 13.06 -8.67
N LEU A 61 0.29 14.24 -9.03
CA LEU A 61 1.48 14.85 -8.43
C LEU A 61 1.34 15.13 -6.92
N SER A 62 0.10 15.36 -6.44
CA SER A 62 -0.17 15.79 -5.06
C SER A 62 -0.64 14.70 -4.10
N GLY A 63 -0.84 13.47 -4.59
CA GLY A 63 -1.36 12.37 -3.79
C GLY A 63 -0.42 11.18 -3.77
N PHE A 64 0.09 10.80 -2.59
CA PHE A 64 0.95 9.63 -2.44
C PHE A 64 0.91 9.09 -1.02
N LYS A 65 1.30 7.83 -0.87
CA LYS A 65 1.64 7.17 0.40
C LYS A 65 3.18 7.08 0.48
N LEU A 66 3.72 7.01 1.70
CA LEU A 66 5.14 6.75 1.94
C LEU A 66 5.30 5.49 2.77
N PHE A 67 6.12 4.57 2.29
CA PHE A 67 6.48 3.35 2.99
C PHE A 67 7.97 3.40 3.38
N CYS A 68 8.33 2.73 4.47
CA CYS A 68 9.72 2.51 4.83
C CYS A 68 10.37 1.49 3.88
N ILE A 69 11.71 1.40 3.91
CA ILE A 69 12.44 0.38 3.16
C ILE A 69 12.03 -1.04 3.58
N ASP A 70 11.76 -1.25 4.88
CA ASP A 70 11.35 -2.56 5.40
C ASP A 70 10.43 -2.46 6.63
N THR A 71 9.82 -3.60 6.97
CA THR A 71 8.93 -3.76 8.12
C THR A 71 9.65 -3.60 9.46
N GLY A 72 10.92 -3.99 9.56
CA GLY A 72 11.72 -3.88 10.77
C GLY A 72 11.97 -2.43 11.15
N ILE A 73 12.29 -1.59 10.16
CA ILE A 73 12.46 -0.15 10.37
C ILE A 73 11.15 0.52 10.78
N LEU A 74 10.03 0.18 10.13
CA LEU A 74 8.73 0.69 10.56
C LEU A 74 8.40 0.26 11.99
N GLY A 75 8.66 -1.00 12.34
CA GLY A 75 8.50 -1.52 13.70
C GLY A 75 9.34 -0.77 14.72
N ALA A 76 10.63 -0.57 14.44
CA ALA A 76 11.54 0.18 15.32
C ALA A 76 11.10 1.63 15.53
N LEU A 77 10.71 2.32 14.46
CA LEU A 77 10.16 3.69 14.53
C LEU A 77 8.86 3.78 15.34
N SER A 78 8.08 2.70 15.35
CA SER A 78 6.82 2.59 16.08
C SER A 78 7.01 2.15 17.54
N GLY A 79 8.24 1.84 17.95
CA GLY A 79 8.53 1.32 19.30
C GLY A 79 8.00 -0.11 19.51
N LEU A 80 7.82 -0.89 18.46
CA LEU A 80 7.39 -2.29 18.58
C LEU A 80 8.51 -3.13 19.17
N THR A 81 8.15 -3.92 20.17
CA THR A 81 9.03 -4.94 20.75
C THR A 81 8.54 -6.34 20.37
N PRO A 82 9.40 -7.38 20.39
CA PRO A 82 8.95 -8.76 20.17
C PRO A 82 7.79 -9.19 21.08
N ALA A 83 7.79 -8.73 22.32
CA ALA A 83 6.72 -9.02 23.28
C ALA A 83 5.37 -8.43 22.83
N ILE A 84 5.36 -7.21 22.27
CA ILE A 84 4.15 -6.58 21.73
C ILE A 84 3.66 -7.35 20.49
N VAL A 85 4.56 -7.77 19.63
CA VAL A 85 4.21 -8.51 18.39
C VAL A 85 3.61 -9.88 18.73
N LEU A 86 4.19 -10.59 19.69
CA LEU A 86 3.76 -11.96 20.05
C LEU A 86 2.54 -12.00 20.98
N ASN A 87 2.44 -11.06 21.93
CA ASN A 87 1.45 -11.09 22.99
C ASN A 87 0.68 -9.76 23.11
N GLY A 88 0.72 -8.92 22.10
CA GLY A 88 0.25 -7.55 22.16
C GLY A 88 -1.24 -7.39 22.44
N PRO A 89 -1.62 -6.33 23.16
CA PRO A 89 -3.01 -5.97 23.41
C PRO A 89 -3.71 -5.52 22.10
N ALA A 90 -5.03 -5.30 22.18
CA ALA A 90 -5.88 -4.88 21.06
C ALA A 90 -5.32 -3.67 20.24
N VAL A 91 -4.54 -2.79 20.87
CA VAL A 91 -3.85 -1.65 20.22
C VAL A 91 -2.92 -2.10 19.09
N PHE A 92 -2.27 -3.27 19.22
CA PHE A 92 -1.45 -3.83 18.14
C PHE A 92 -2.30 -4.25 16.93
N THR A 93 -3.57 -4.57 17.14
CA THR A 93 -4.48 -4.99 16.07
C THR A 93 -4.70 -3.88 15.04
N GLU A 94 -4.77 -2.60 15.48
CA GLU A 94 -4.90 -1.45 14.57
C GLU A 94 -3.63 -1.23 13.76
N PHE A 95 -2.47 -1.35 14.39
CA PHE A 95 -1.18 -1.19 13.71
C PHE A 95 -0.80 -2.37 12.80
N LYS A 96 -1.38 -3.55 13.05
CA LYS A 96 -1.17 -4.77 12.24
C LYS A 96 -1.49 -4.53 10.76
N GLY A 97 -2.55 -3.79 10.43
CA GLY A 97 -2.89 -3.42 9.06
C GLY A 97 -1.77 -2.64 8.37
N SER A 98 -1.19 -1.65 9.07
CA SER A 98 -0.09 -0.83 8.55
C SER A 98 1.19 -1.63 8.32
N LEU A 99 1.53 -2.56 9.22
CA LEU A 99 2.65 -3.47 9.05
C LEU A 99 2.44 -4.44 7.88
N THR A 100 1.21 -4.93 7.71
CA THR A 100 0.89 -5.83 6.60
C THR A 100 1.00 -5.12 5.25
N GLU A 101 0.51 -3.87 5.13
CA GLU A 101 0.71 -3.09 3.91
C GLU A 101 2.17 -2.72 3.69
N GLN A 102 2.91 -2.40 4.76
CA GLN A 102 4.36 -2.18 4.66
C GLN A 102 5.08 -3.41 4.13
N TYR A 103 4.73 -4.61 4.60
CA TYR A 103 5.28 -5.86 4.09
C TYR A 103 4.96 -6.06 2.61
N VAL A 104 3.71 -5.82 2.20
CA VAL A 104 3.31 -5.94 0.79
C VAL A 104 4.03 -4.93 -0.09
N ALA A 105 4.17 -3.67 0.35
CA ALA A 105 4.93 -2.66 -0.38
C ALA A 105 6.39 -3.10 -0.59
N GLN A 106 7.04 -3.61 0.46
CA GLN A 106 8.39 -4.15 0.43
C GLN A 106 8.52 -5.30 -0.59
N GLU A 107 7.63 -6.28 -0.54
CA GLU A 107 7.65 -7.43 -1.46
C GLU A 107 7.44 -7.02 -2.92
N LEU A 108 6.50 -6.12 -3.21
CA LEU A 108 6.28 -5.59 -4.56
C LEU A 108 7.52 -4.90 -5.11
N LEU A 109 8.17 -4.06 -4.29
CA LEU A 109 9.38 -3.35 -4.68
C LEU A 109 10.58 -4.30 -4.89
N LEU A 110 10.71 -5.34 -4.06
CA LEU A 110 11.76 -6.36 -4.21
C LEU A 110 11.63 -7.15 -5.52
N GLN A 111 10.41 -7.31 -6.06
CA GLN A 111 10.16 -7.92 -7.37
C GLN A 111 10.39 -6.94 -8.53
N GLY A 112 10.82 -5.71 -8.27
CA GLY A 112 11.04 -4.68 -9.28
C GLY A 112 9.77 -3.97 -9.73
N ASN A 113 8.63 -4.19 -9.07
CA ASN A 113 7.40 -3.47 -9.37
C ASN A 113 7.49 -2.00 -8.92
N THR A 114 6.78 -1.12 -9.62
CA THR A 114 6.56 0.28 -9.25
C THR A 114 5.11 0.46 -8.82
N PRO A 115 4.78 0.17 -7.54
CA PRO A 115 3.40 0.20 -7.09
C PRO A 115 2.84 1.62 -7.08
N ALA A 116 1.58 1.74 -7.48
CA ALA A 116 0.72 2.91 -7.30
C ALA A 116 -0.48 2.52 -6.43
N TYR A 117 -1.39 3.46 -6.13
CA TYR A 117 -2.69 3.14 -5.56
C TYR A 117 -3.79 3.97 -6.22
N TRP A 118 -5.01 3.47 -6.22
CA TRP A 118 -6.15 4.21 -6.73
C TRP A 118 -7.15 4.52 -5.62
N SER A 119 -7.74 5.71 -5.68
CA SER A 119 -8.90 6.04 -4.87
C SER A 119 -9.93 6.81 -5.71
N SER A 120 -11.22 6.53 -5.48
CA SER A 120 -12.31 7.23 -6.14
C SER A 120 -12.31 8.72 -5.76
N SER A 121 -12.87 9.57 -6.63
CA SER A 121 -13.03 11.00 -6.36
C SER A 121 -13.95 11.28 -5.17
N SER A 122 -14.92 10.41 -4.93
CA SER A 122 -15.83 10.48 -3.78
C SER A 122 -15.23 9.93 -2.48
N GLY A 123 -14.04 9.29 -2.52
CA GLY A 123 -13.42 8.64 -1.36
C GLY A 123 -14.07 7.32 -0.93
N ASN A 124 -15.10 6.84 -1.66
CA ASN A 124 -15.87 5.65 -1.24
C ASN A 124 -15.24 4.31 -1.61
N ALA A 125 -14.18 4.31 -2.42
CA ALA A 125 -13.44 3.13 -2.82
C ALA A 125 -11.97 3.47 -3.03
N GLU A 126 -11.11 2.58 -2.56
CA GLU A 126 -9.65 2.68 -2.70
C GLU A 126 -9.08 1.29 -2.90
N THR A 127 -8.00 1.17 -3.67
CA THR A 127 -7.12 -0.02 -3.67
C THR A 127 -5.89 0.29 -2.86
N ASP A 128 -5.38 -0.67 -2.10
CA ASP A 128 -4.16 -0.45 -1.30
C ASP A 128 -2.96 -0.24 -2.21
N PHE A 129 -2.86 -1.07 -3.26
CA PHE A 129 -1.86 -0.95 -4.33
C PHE A 129 -2.46 -1.25 -5.70
N ALA A 130 -1.69 -0.95 -6.73
CA ALA A 130 -1.85 -1.42 -8.09
C ALA A 130 -0.47 -1.56 -8.70
N VAL A 131 -0.24 -2.63 -9.44
CA VAL A 131 0.99 -2.85 -10.22
C VAL A 131 0.65 -3.00 -11.69
N ASP A 132 1.58 -2.62 -12.55
CA ASP A 132 1.51 -2.81 -14.00
C ASP A 132 2.59 -3.80 -14.41
N HIS A 133 2.18 -4.98 -14.82
CA HIS A 133 3.07 -6.01 -15.32
C HIS A 133 2.73 -6.32 -16.80
N ALA A 134 3.68 -6.02 -17.68
CA ALA A 134 3.55 -6.25 -19.12
C ALA A 134 2.26 -5.70 -19.76
N GLY A 135 1.76 -4.55 -19.27
CA GLY A 135 0.54 -3.92 -19.76
C GLY A 135 -0.75 -4.42 -19.09
N THR A 136 -0.66 -5.39 -18.18
CA THR A 136 -1.78 -5.85 -17.35
C THR A 136 -1.73 -5.14 -16.00
N VAL A 137 -2.80 -4.42 -15.64
CA VAL A 137 -2.90 -3.75 -14.35
C VAL A 137 -3.60 -4.66 -13.34
N LEU A 138 -2.91 -4.97 -12.25
CA LEU A 138 -3.41 -5.76 -11.13
C LEU A 138 -3.62 -4.85 -9.91
N PRO A 139 -4.87 -4.44 -9.60
CA PRO A 139 -5.16 -3.77 -8.33
C PRO A 139 -5.14 -4.76 -7.18
N LEU A 140 -4.70 -4.28 -6.03
CA LEU A 140 -4.44 -5.10 -4.86
C LEU A 140 -5.12 -4.53 -3.61
N GLU A 141 -5.81 -5.40 -2.86
CA GLU A 141 -6.34 -5.17 -1.53
C GLU A 141 -5.58 -6.02 -0.52
N VAL A 142 -5.12 -5.41 0.56
CA VAL A 142 -4.33 -6.06 1.62
C VAL A 142 -5.19 -6.29 2.85
N LYS A 143 -5.20 -7.51 3.35
CA LYS A 143 -5.92 -7.90 4.59
C LYS A 143 -4.96 -8.51 5.60
N ALA A 144 -4.94 -7.93 6.79
CA ALA A 144 -4.11 -8.41 7.91
C ALA A 144 -4.72 -9.62 8.67
N ALA A 145 -5.78 -10.20 8.14
CA ALA A 145 -6.53 -11.31 8.72
C ALA A 145 -7.08 -12.22 7.62
N GLU A 146 -7.80 -13.28 8.00
CA GLU A 146 -8.49 -14.19 7.06
C GLU A 146 -9.78 -13.59 6.45
N ASN A 147 -10.07 -12.33 6.72
CA ASN A 147 -11.27 -11.67 6.20
C ASN A 147 -11.17 -11.45 4.69
N LEU A 148 -12.07 -12.09 3.96
CA LEU A 148 -12.11 -12.07 2.49
C LEU A 148 -13.03 -10.98 1.89
N LYS A 149 -13.53 -10.03 2.69
CA LYS A 149 -14.31 -8.90 2.16
C LYS A 149 -13.39 -7.95 1.37
N ALA A 150 -13.77 -7.63 0.13
CA ALA A 150 -13.01 -6.78 -0.78
C ALA A 150 -13.95 -5.87 -1.60
N LYS A 151 -14.82 -5.13 -0.91
CA LYS A 151 -15.85 -4.30 -1.57
C LYS A 151 -15.21 -3.21 -2.45
N SER A 152 -14.25 -2.47 -1.94
CA SER A 152 -13.57 -1.40 -2.68
C SER A 152 -12.84 -1.93 -3.91
N LEU A 153 -12.17 -3.08 -3.76
CA LEU A 153 -11.49 -3.75 -4.86
C LEU A 153 -12.46 -4.16 -5.97
N ARG A 154 -13.62 -4.76 -5.61
CA ARG A 154 -14.65 -5.13 -6.60
C ARG A 154 -15.17 -3.91 -7.35
N ILE A 155 -15.43 -2.80 -6.67
CA ILE A 155 -15.84 -1.53 -7.31
C ILE A 155 -14.77 -1.06 -8.31
N ALA A 156 -13.49 -1.15 -7.96
CA ALA A 156 -12.40 -0.77 -8.84
C ALA A 156 -12.34 -1.70 -10.07
N CYS A 157 -12.44 -3.01 -9.88
CA CYS A 157 -12.44 -4.00 -10.96
C CYS A 157 -13.56 -3.77 -11.97
N GLU A 158 -14.78 -3.57 -11.48
CA GLU A 158 -15.96 -3.31 -12.32
C GLU A 158 -15.82 -1.99 -13.09
N LYS A 159 -15.40 -0.93 -12.39
CA LYS A 159 -15.24 0.41 -12.97
C LYS A 159 -14.26 0.43 -14.13
N PHE A 160 -13.14 -0.26 -13.99
CA PHE A 160 -12.06 -0.27 -15.00
C PHE A 160 -12.10 -1.49 -15.91
N LYS A 161 -13.10 -2.40 -15.71
CA LYS A 161 -13.29 -3.63 -16.48
C LYS A 161 -12.04 -4.50 -16.50
N LEU A 162 -11.44 -4.69 -15.33
CA LEU A 162 -10.21 -5.46 -15.18
C LEU A 162 -10.53 -6.95 -15.15
N GLU A 163 -9.71 -7.75 -15.81
CA GLU A 163 -9.88 -9.21 -15.89
C GLU A 163 -9.47 -9.89 -14.58
N ARG A 164 -8.46 -9.33 -13.90
CA ARG A 164 -7.93 -9.86 -12.64
C ARG A 164 -7.79 -8.76 -11.60
N CYS A 165 -8.13 -9.09 -10.38
CA CYS A 165 -7.99 -8.25 -9.19
C CYS A 165 -7.50 -9.12 -8.04
N VAL A 166 -6.54 -8.63 -7.28
CA VAL A 166 -5.84 -9.43 -6.28
C VAL A 166 -6.22 -8.97 -4.88
N ARG A 167 -6.54 -9.90 -4.03
CA ARG A 167 -6.57 -9.73 -2.58
C ARG A 167 -5.46 -10.56 -2.00
N THR A 168 -4.70 -10.00 -1.07
CA THR A 168 -3.77 -10.78 -0.25
C THR A 168 -4.22 -10.79 1.20
N SER A 169 -4.13 -11.96 1.85
CA SER A 169 -4.62 -12.17 3.20
C SER A 169 -3.92 -13.36 3.88
N LEU A 170 -4.23 -13.63 5.14
CA LEU A 170 -3.77 -14.85 5.83
C LEU A 170 -4.54 -16.11 5.40
N ALA A 171 -5.58 -16.00 4.56
CA ALA A 171 -6.28 -17.16 4.02
C ALA A 171 -5.48 -17.83 2.89
N ALA A 172 -5.75 -19.12 2.66
CA ALA A 172 -5.15 -19.88 1.56
C ALA A 172 -5.50 -19.27 0.17
N TYR A 173 -4.74 -19.69 -0.84
CA TYR A 173 -5.03 -19.36 -2.23
C TYR A 173 -6.46 -19.71 -2.61
N ARG A 174 -7.12 -18.79 -3.31
CA ARG A 174 -8.48 -18.98 -3.81
C ARG A 174 -8.71 -18.18 -5.08
N ASP A 175 -9.09 -18.85 -6.15
CA ASP A 175 -9.51 -18.22 -7.41
C ASP A 175 -11.05 -18.12 -7.43
N GLU A 176 -11.57 -16.89 -7.50
CA GLU A 176 -13.00 -16.58 -7.60
C GLU A 176 -13.34 -15.97 -8.98
N GLY A 177 -12.55 -16.29 -10.02
CA GLY A 177 -12.65 -15.70 -11.35
C GLY A 177 -11.89 -14.38 -11.43
N THR A 178 -12.61 -13.26 -11.53
CA THR A 178 -11.96 -11.93 -11.57
C THR A 178 -11.19 -11.62 -10.29
N LEU A 179 -11.63 -12.10 -9.13
CA LEU A 179 -10.97 -11.88 -7.85
C LEU A 179 -10.18 -13.11 -7.43
N VAL A 180 -8.89 -12.94 -7.20
CA VAL A 180 -8.00 -13.98 -6.70
C VAL A 180 -7.50 -13.58 -5.31
N ASN A 181 -7.52 -14.52 -4.34
CA ASN A 181 -6.82 -14.37 -3.06
C ASN A 181 -5.47 -15.07 -3.14
N ILE A 182 -4.41 -14.32 -2.92
CA ILE A 182 -3.06 -14.85 -2.74
C ILE A 182 -2.73 -14.85 -1.25
N PRO A 183 -2.20 -15.95 -0.68
CA PRO A 183 -1.67 -15.92 0.68
C PRO A 183 -0.64 -14.79 0.84
N LEU A 184 -0.65 -14.13 1.98
CA LEU A 184 0.23 -12.97 2.23
C LEU A 184 1.72 -13.28 1.99
N TRP A 185 2.16 -14.48 2.35
CA TRP A 185 3.54 -14.95 2.18
C TRP A 185 3.91 -15.31 0.74
N GLU A 186 2.93 -15.33 -0.18
CA GLU A 186 3.13 -15.60 -1.61
C GLU A 186 2.99 -14.33 -2.47
N ILE A 187 2.83 -13.16 -1.85
CA ILE A 187 2.61 -11.90 -2.59
C ILE A 187 3.74 -11.57 -3.58
N GLY A 188 4.96 -12.01 -3.31
CA GLY A 188 6.08 -11.91 -4.24
C GLY A 188 5.92 -12.73 -5.54
N GLN A 189 4.79 -13.44 -5.71
CA GLN A 189 4.45 -14.19 -6.92
C GLN A 189 3.34 -13.52 -7.75
N ILE A 190 2.97 -12.28 -7.42
CA ILE A 190 1.83 -11.57 -8.03
C ILE A 190 1.94 -11.50 -9.54
N ASP A 191 3.15 -11.36 -10.09
CA ASP A 191 3.41 -11.24 -11.52
C ASP A 191 3.00 -12.49 -12.33
N LYS A 192 2.83 -13.63 -11.67
CA LYS A 192 2.32 -14.86 -12.32
C LYS A 192 0.82 -14.82 -12.62
N LEU A 193 0.12 -13.78 -12.15
CA LEU A 193 -1.32 -13.58 -12.38
C LEU A 193 -1.62 -12.60 -13.53
N ALA A 194 -0.58 -11.93 -14.06
CA ALA A 194 -0.68 -10.97 -15.14
C ALA A 194 -0.84 -11.64 -16.53
#